data_cd2a12029fa04b8aaad60600266c6118
#
_entry.id   cd2a12029fa04b8aaad60600266c6118
#
_cell.length_a   1.000
_cell.length_b   1.000
_cell.length_c   1.000
_cell.angle_alpha   90.00
_cell.angle_beta   90.00
_cell.angle_gamma   90.00
#
_symmetry.space_group_name_H-M   'P 1'
#
loop_
_entity.id
_entity.type
_entity.pdbx_description
1 polymer ?
#
loop_
_entity_poly.entity_id
_entity_poly.type
_entity_poly.pdbx_seq_one_letter_code
_entity_poly.pdbx_strand_id
1 'polypeptide(L)'
;MAVVQVPFSTSQTGPTLLTGQSYAVGAGTMAPSFASQFAQTMTVAGPVAGVFGSITGAIGAFYAAQSQQNQLKMQAQNQRFAAEMGRINQRAAEFTAGQIGREGAARFGQYSMRAGQARASAQAALASRGAVLGVGSAKEIIGSMDFIKEIDRLNINASTVREQEAARLRAFNIGVGATMADISAQNLQATAGTIYPGLAAGTSLLGSATEIATTWARNRRIEELLGGVSTQRI
;
A
#
# COMPACT_ATOMS: atom_id res chain seq x y z
N MET A 1 -2.25 14.51 -55.58
CA MET A 1 -1.79 14.59 -54.17
C MET A 1 -2.49 13.47 -53.42
N ALA A 2 -1.77 12.39 -53.13
CA ALA A 2 -2.31 11.24 -52.41
C ALA A 2 -2.00 11.43 -50.90
N VAL A 3 -3.04 11.50 -50.09
CA VAL A 3 -2.94 11.57 -48.64
C VAL A 3 -2.73 10.14 -48.12
N VAL A 4 -1.52 9.87 -47.63
CA VAL A 4 -1.19 8.63 -46.93
C VAL A 4 -1.73 8.70 -45.51
N GLN A 5 -2.83 8.00 -45.23
CA GLN A 5 -3.29 7.76 -43.88
C GLN A 5 -2.44 6.68 -43.23
N VAL A 6 -1.70 7.04 -42.21
CA VAL A 6 -0.99 6.10 -41.33
C VAL A 6 -1.96 5.69 -40.20
N PRO A 7 -2.28 4.39 -40.05
CA PRO A 7 -3.11 3.93 -38.94
C PRO A 7 -2.29 4.01 -37.62
N PHE A 8 -2.73 4.85 -36.72
CA PHE A 8 -2.28 4.83 -35.34
C PHE A 8 -2.84 3.57 -34.65
N SER A 9 -2.01 2.55 -34.53
CA SER A 9 -2.29 1.41 -33.67
C SER A 9 -1.99 1.83 -32.23
N THR A 10 -3.04 2.23 -31.50
CA THR A 10 -2.96 2.40 -30.05
C THR A 10 -3.04 1.03 -29.40
N SER A 11 -1.91 0.35 -29.24
CA SER A 11 -1.81 -0.73 -28.29
C SER A 11 -1.77 -0.11 -26.86
N GLN A 12 -2.97 0.10 -26.31
CA GLN A 12 -3.13 0.30 -24.87
C GLN A 12 -2.79 -1.01 -24.17
N THR A 13 -1.51 -1.22 -23.86
CA THR A 13 -1.10 -2.09 -22.77
C THR A 13 -1.34 -1.31 -21.49
N GLY A 14 -2.60 -1.31 -21.01
CA GLY A 14 -2.90 -0.91 -19.65
C GLY A 14 -2.10 -1.78 -18.71
N PRO A 15 -1.58 -1.21 -17.57
CA PRO A 15 -0.99 -2.03 -16.54
C PRO A 15 -2.07 -2.97 -16.06
N THR A 16 -1.91 -4.26 -16.34
CA THR A 16 -2.67 -5.33 -15.71
C THR A 16 -2.42 -5.15 -14.22
N LEU A 17 -3.41 -4.59 -13.53
CA LEU A 17 -3.53 -4.73 -12.09
C LEU A 17 -3.40 -6.23 -11.84
N LEU A 18 -2.28 -6.63 -11.27
CA LEU A 18 -2.13 -7.91 -10.63
C LEU A 18 -3.21 -7.95 -9.56
N THR A 19 -4.40 -8.36 -9.99
CA THR A 19 -5.48 -8.80 -9.13
C THR A 19 -4.84 -9.78 -8.16
N GLY A 20 -4.90 -9.42 -6.88
CA GLY A 20 -4.27 -10.16 -5.81
C GLY A 20 -4.45 -11.65 -6.01
N GLN A 21 -3.36 -12.32 -6.35
CA GLN A 21 -3.22 -13.69 -5.92
C GLN A 21 -3.25 -13.62 -4.39
N SER A 22 -4.47 -13.81 -3.87
CA SER A 22 -4.63 -14.35 -2.54
C SER A 22 -3.86 -15.66 -2.57
N TYR A 23 -2.57 -15.58 -2.20
CA TYR A 23 -1.93 -16.75 -1.65
C TYR A 23 -2.78 -17.08 -0.42
N ALA A 24 -3.73 -17.97 -0.63
CA ALA A 24 -4.17 -18.82 0.44
C ALA A 24 -2.85 -19.47 0.90
N VAL A 25 -2.18 -18.79 1.84
CA VAL A 25 -1.30 -19.45 2.78
C VAL A 25 -2.23 -20.50 3.33
N GLY A 26 -2.12 -21.70 2.76
CA GLY A 26 -2.74 -22.87 3.32
C GLY A 26 -2.38 -22.75 4.80
N ALA A 27 -3.38 -22.43 5.61
CA ALA A 27 -3.34 -22.80 6.98
C ALA A 27 -2.98 -24.27 6.89
N GLY A 28 -1.68 -24.55 6.91
CA GLY A 28 -1.18 -25.86 7.18
C GLY A 28 -1.86 -26.18 8.49
N THR A 29 -3.00 -26.81 8.37
CA THR A 29 -3.55 -27.64 9.39
C THR A 29 -2.40 -28.61 9.65
N MET A 30 -1.45 -28.16 10.49
CA MET A 30 -0.58 -29.09 11.18
C MET A 30 -1.56 -30.05 11.79
N ALA A 31 -1.65 -31.17 11.09
CA ALA A 31 -2.59 -32.23 11.37
C ALA A 31 -2.65 -32.43 12.88
N PRO A 32 -3.83 -32.55 13.45
CA PRO A 32 -4.01 -32.89 14.86
C PRO A 32 -3.66 -34.34 15.11
N SER A 33 -2.73 -34.92 14.32
CA SER A 33 -2.33 -36.32 14.39
C SER A 33 -1.63 -36.66 15.70
N PHE A 34 -1.00 -35.71 16.37
CA PHE A 34 -0.43 -35.97 17.70
C PHE A 34 -1.49 -35.91 18.79
N ALA A 35 -2.46 -34.98 18.72
CA ALA A 35 -3.50 -34.89 19.73
C ALA A 35 -4.49 -36.06 19.66
N SER A 36 -4.79 -36.56 18.47
CA SER A 36 -5.70 -37.69 18.29
C SER A 36 -5.08 -39.04 18.65
N GLN A 37 -3.77 -39.22 18.48
CA GLN A 37 -3.09 -40.48 18.91
C GLN A 37 -2.93 -40.55 20.42
N PHE A 38 -2.75 -39.41 21.13
CA PHE A 38 -2.72 -39.42 22.59
C PHE A 38 -4.11 -39.61 23.22
N ALA A 39 -5.18 -39.16 22.57
CA ALA A 39 -6.54 -39.33 23.06
C ALA A 39 -7.03 -40.77 23.03
N GLN A 40 -6.49 -41.63 22.18
CA GLN A 40 -6.90 -43.02 22.06
C GLN A 40 -6.23 -43.97 23.06
N THR A 41 -5.13 -43.57 23.72
CA THR A 41 -4.41 -44.42 24.64
C THR A 41 -4.73 -44.20 26.13
N MET A 42 -5.56 -43.22 26.47
CA MET A 42 -5.91 -42.89 27.86
C MET A 42 -7.40 -43.11 28.15
N THR A 43 -7.85 -44.35 28.07
CA THR A 43 -9.18 -44.79 28.58
C THR A 43 -9.16 -45.04 30.09
N VAL A 44 -8.13 -44.61 30.81
CA VAL A 44 -8.03 -44.83 32.26
C VAL A 44 -7.88 -43.53 33.01
N ALA A 45 -8.88 -43.24 33.83
CA ALA A 45 -8.97 -42.28 34.94
C ALA A 45 -9.36 -40.82 34.57
N GLY A 46 -10.63 -40.52 34.83
CA GLY A 46 -11.31 -39.25 34.61
C GLY A 46 -10.63 -37.93 35.07
N PRO A 47 -9.97 -37.83 36.23
CA PRO A 47 -9.38 -36.54 36.62
C PRO A 47 -8.05 -36.22 35.96
N VAL A 48 -7.26 -37.23 35.55
CA VAL A 48 -5.94 -37.01 34.93
C VAL A 48 -6.05 -36.55 33.50
N ALA A 49 -7.02 -37.07 32.74
CA ALA A 49 -7.28 -36.64 31.36
C ALA A 49 -7.65 -35.15 31.24
N GLY A 50 -8.36 -34.59 32.25
CA GLY A 50 -8.70 -33.16 32.30
C GLY A 50 -7.47 -32.26 32.44
N VAL A 51 -6.47 -32.66 33.25
CA VAL A 51 -5.24 -31.89 33.44
C VAL A 51 -4.36 -31.88 32.16
N PHE A 52 -4.24 -33.01 31.49
CA PHE A 52 -3.49 -33.07 30.23
C PHE A 52 -4.19 -32.30 29.09
N GLY A 53 -5.52 -32.34 29.01
CA GLY A 53 -6.31 -31.56 28.06
C GLY A 53 -6.12 -30.07 28.25
N SER A 54 -6.04 -29.61 29.50
CA SER A 54 -5.84 -28.18 29.82
C SER A 54 -4.43 -27.69 29.46
N ILE A 55 -3.39 -28.51 29.67
CA ILE A 55 -2.03 -28.16 29.30
C ILE A 55 -1.86 -28.08 27.78
N THR A 56 -2.41 -29.04 27.04
CA THR A 56 -2.34 -29.02 25.57
C THR A 56 -3.15 -27.85 24.99
N GLY A 57 -4.29 -27.51 25.59
CA GLY A 57 -5.09 -26.35 25.23
C GLY A 57 -4.33 -25.02 25.47
N ALA A 58 -3.64 -24.89 26.59
CA ALA A 58 -2.84 -23.70 26.91
C ALA A 58 -1.64 -23.54 25.96
N ILE A 59 -0.96 -24.66 25.65
CA ILE A 59 0.14 -24.66 24.67
C ILE A 59 -0.39 -24.26 23.28
N GLY A 60 -1.53 -24.82 22.87
CA GLY A 60 -2.19 -24.46 21.62
C GLY A 60 -2.55 -22.96 21.54
N ALA A 61 -3.15 -22.41 22.60
CA ALA A 61 -3.48 -21.01 22.71
C ALA A 61 -2.26 -20.08 22.67
N PHE A 62 -1.16 -20.50 23.32
CA PHE A 62 0.13 -19.78 23.27
C PHE A 62 0.66 -19.69 21.84
N TYR A 63 0.77 -20.82 21.14
CA TYR A 63 1.28 -20.84 19.76
C TYR A 63 0.36 -20.12 18.77
N ALA A 64 -0.95 -20.22 18.95
CA ALA A 64 -1.91 -19.48 18.13
C ALA A 64 -1.73 -17.94 18.30
N ALA A 65 -1.64 -17.47 19.54
CA ALA A 65 -1.42 -16.04 19.82
C ALA A 65 -0.05 -15.56 19.33
N GLN A 66 0.99 -16.37 19.46
CA GLN A 66 2.32 -16.07 18.94
C GLN A 66 2.35 -16.02 17.41
N SER A 67 1.66 -16.95 16.74
CA SER A 67 1.51 -16.96 15.29
C SER A 67 0.80 -15.70 14.80
N GLN A 68 -0.32 -15.31 15.44
CA GLN A 68 -1.05 -14.10 15.13
C GLN A 68 -0.20 -12.85 15.34
N GLN A 69 0.54 -12.76 16.43
CA GLN A 69 1.46 -11.65 16.68
C GLN A 69 2.53 -11.54 15.59
N ASN A 70 3.13 -12.66 15.18
CA ASN A 70 4.13 -12.70 14.12
C ASN A 70 3.55 -12.29 12.76
N GLN A 71 2.33 -12.71 12.43
CA GLN A 71 1.65 -12.30 11.20
C GLN A 71 1.43 -10.79 11.16
N LEU A 72 0.95 -10.19 12.26
CA LEU A 72 0.76 -8.74 12.36
C LEU A 72 2.09 -7.98 12.25
N LYS A 73 3.16 -8.48 12.86
CA LYS A 73 4.50 -7.89 12.73
C LYS A 73 5.01 -7.94 11.28
N MET A 74 4.82 -9.05 10.58
CA MET A 74 5.19 -9.17 9.15
C MET A 74 4.35 -8.23 8.28
N GLN A 75 3.04 -8.13 8.51
CA GLN A 75 2.19 -7.18 7.81
C GLN A 75 2.63 -5.72 8.06
N ALA A 76 2.96 -5.38 9.31
CA ALA A 76 3.50 -4.06 9.65
C ALA A 76 4.81 -3.75 8.92
N GLN A 77 5.72 -4.72 8.81
CA GLN A 77 6.96 -4.57 8.05
C GLN A 77 6.70 -4.36 6.56
N ASN A 78 5.76 -5.10 5.97
CA ASN A 78 5.38 -4.93 4.56
C ASN A 78 4.78 -3.54 4.31
N GLN A 79 3.95 -3.03 5.23
CA GLN A 79 3.41 -1.67 5.13
C GLN A 79 4.50 -0.60 5.28
N ARG A 80 5.48 -0.79 6.16
CA ARG A 80 6.64 0.12 6.26
C ARG A 80 7.46 0.13 4.98
N PHE A 81 7.73 -1.04 4.40
CA PHE A 81 8.42 -1.12 3.13
C PHE A 81 7.65 -0.40 2.01
N ALA A 82 6.33 -0.59 1.96
CA ALA A 82 5.46 0.13 1.01
C ALA A 82 5.52 1.65 1.22
N ALA A 83 5.55 2.11 2.47
CA ALA A 83 5.70 3.53 2.81
C ALA A 83 7.06 4.09 2.35
N GLU A 84 8.15 3.37 2.57
CA GLU A 84 9.51 3.77 2.12
C GLU A 84 9.60 3.83 0.59
N MET A 85 9.08 2.80 -0.10
CA MET A 85 9.01 2.81 -1.56
C MET A 85 8.14 3.96 -2.08
N GLY A 86 7.03 4.26 -1.40
CA GLY A 86 6.20 5.42 -1.70
C GLY A 86 6.97 6.74 -1.58
N ARG A 87 7.77 6.93 -0.53
CA ARG A 87 8.62 8.12 -0.35
C ARG A 87 9.70 8.23 -1.43
N ILE A 88 10.30 7.12 -1.85
CA ILE A 88 11.27 7.10 -2.96
C ILE A 88 10.58 7.52 -4.26
N ASN A 89 9.41 6.96 -4.56
CA ASN A 89 8.64 7.29 -5.75
C ASN A 89 8.14 8.75 -5.74
N GLN A 90 7.79 9.29 -4.56
CA GLN A 90 7.45 10.69 -4.40
C GLN A 90 8.63 11.59 -4.81
N ARG A 91 9.83 11.33 -4.29
CA ARG A 91 11.04 12.09 -4.65
C ARG A 91 11.35 12.00 -6.15
N ALA A 92 11.16 10.82 -6.75
CA ALA A 92 11.33 10.65 -8.19
C ALA A 92 10.33 11.49 -8.99
N ALA A 93 9.08 11.56 -8.56
CA ALA A 93 8.05 12.39 -9.19
C ALA A 93 8.33 13.89 -9.01
N GLU A 94 8.82 14.32 -7.85
CA GLU A 94 9.27 15.71 -7.60
C GLU A 94 10.46 16.08 -8.48
N PHE A 95 11.42 15.17 -8.64
CA PHE A 95 12.54 15.35 -9.55
C PHE A 95 12.07 15.49 -11.00
N THR A 96 11.10 14.68 -11.43
CA THR A 96 10.48 14.76 -12.75
C THR A 96 9.80 16.12 -12.95
N ALA A 97 9.09 16.66 -11.94
CA ALA A 97 8.51 17.99 -12.02
C ALA A 97 9.59 19.07 -12.21
N GLY A 98 10.72 18.94 -11.55
CA GLY A 98 11.87 19.82 -11.74
C GLY A 98 12.50 19.73 -13.14
N GLN A 99 12.54 18.51 -13.73
CA GLN A 99 13.01 18.33 -15.11
C GLN A 99 12.08 18.98 -16.13
N ILE A 100 10.75 18.81 -15.99
CA ILE A 100 9.75 19.45 -16.86
C ILE A 100 9.97 20.97 -16.88
N GLY A 101 10.21 21.59 -15.73
CA GLY A 101 10.50 23.02 -15.66
C GLY A 101 11.76 23.43 -16.46
N ARG A 102 12.83 22.64 -16.35
CA ARG A 102 14.08 22.87 -17.10
C ARG A 102 13.90 22.67 -18.60
N GLU A 103 13.19 21.63 -19.00
CA GLU A 103 12.87 21.37 -20.40
C GLU A 103 11.99 22.48 -20.98
N GLY A 104 11.00 22.98 -20.23
CA GLY A 104 10.17 24.10 -20.64
C GLY A 104 11.02 25.37 -20.88
N ALA A 105 11.95 25.67 -19.98
CA ALA A 105 12.90 26.77 -20.15
C ALA A 105 13.79 26.60 -21.38
N ALA A 106 14.28 25.37 -21.65
CA ALA A 106 15.09 25.05 -22.82
C ALA A 106 14.28 25.19 -24.11
N ARG A 107 13.03 24.69 -24.16
CA ARG A 107 12.08 24.85 -25.28
C ARG A 107 11.83 26.32 -25.57
N PHE A 108 11.60 27.11 -24.51
CA PHE A 108 11.41 28.56 -24.65
C PHE A 108 12.67 29.22 -25.19
N GLY A 109 13.87 28.87 -24.71
CA GLY A 109 15.14 29.41 -25.24
C GLY A 109 15.32 29.13 -26.74
N GLN A 110 15.08 27.88 -27.16
CA GLN A 110 15.17 27.49 -28.57
C GLN A 110 14.13 28.23 -29.44
N TYR A 111 12.89 28.34 -28.94
CA TYR A 111 11.85 29.07 -29.63
C TYR A 111 12.22 30.56 -29.78
N SER A 112 12.71 31.17 -28.70
CA SER A 112 13.11 32.57 -28.68
C SER A 112 14.24 32.87 -29.69
N MET A 113 15.23 31.96 -29.82
CA MET A 113 16.29 32.09 -30.82
C MET A 113 15.74 31.96 -32.24
N ARG A 114 14.86 30.99 -32.53
CA ARG A 114 14.24 30.82 -33.85
C ARG A 114 13.36 32.03 -34.23
N ALA A 115 12.58 32.52 -33.29
CA ALA A 115 11.74 33.70 -33.49
C ALA A 115 12.59 34.97 -33.74
N GLY A 116 13.71 35.10 -33.05
CA GLY A 116 14.69 36.16 -33.29
C GLY A 116 15.31 36.12 -34.69
N GLN A 117 15.72 34.93 -35.14
CA GLN A 117 16.25 34.70 -36.49
C GLN A 117 15.19 34.97 -37.57
N ALA A 118 13.96 34.51 -37.39
CA ALA A 118 12.86 34.79 -38.31
C ALA A 118 12.56 36.28 -38.43
N ARG A 119 12.55 36.98 -37.28
CA ARG A 119 12.41 38.45 -37.26
C ARG A 119 13.53 39.14 -37.99
N ALA A 120 14.79 38.78 -37.72
CA ALA A 120 15.95 39.40 -38.37
C ALA A 120 15.93 39.13 -39.90
N SER A 121 15.59 37.95 -40.35
CA SER A 121 15.45 37.64 -41.78
C SER A 121 14.32 38.40 -42.43
N ALA A 122 13.18 38.59 -41.77
CA ALA A 122 12.07 39.40 -42.25
C ALA A 122 12.46 40.89 -42.39
N GLN A 123 13.17 41.41 -41.39
CA GLN A 123 13.69 42.78 -41.43
C GLN A 123 14.66 42.98 -42.60
N ALA A 124 15.61 42.05 -42.81
CA ALA A 124 16.55 42.07 -43.91
C ALA A 124 15.83 42.02 -45.27
N ALA A 125 14.81 41.14 -45.40
CA ALA A 125 14.02 41.04 -46.62
C ALA A 125 13.19 42.29 -46.92
N LEU A 126 12.66 42.95 -45.89
CA LEU A 126 11.94 44.24 -46.07
C LEU A 126 12.90 45.36 -46.43
N ALA A 127 14.06 45.44 -45.79
CA ALA A 127 15.09 46.43 -46.09
C ALA A 127 15.65 46.28 -47.52
N SER A 128 15.89 45.07 -48.01
CA SER A 128 16.34 44.79 -49.36
C SER A 128 15.33 45.24 -50.44
N ARG A 129 14.04 45.33 -50.10
CA ARG A 129 12.96 45.82 -50.95
C ARG A 129 12.76 47.35 -50.85
N GLY A 130 13.62 48.05 -50.10
CA GLY A 130 13.54 49.46 -49.89
C GLY A 130 12.43 49.93 -48.91
N ALA A 131 11.86 49.00 -48.14
CA ALA A 131 10.85 49.34 -47.13
C ALA A 131 11.50 49.98 -45.89
N VAL A 132 10.91 51.09 -45.41
CA VAL A 132 11.33 51.71 -44.15
C VAL A 132 10.74 50.92 -42.99
N LEU A 133 11.61 50.30 -42.16
CA LEU A 133 11.18 49.36 -41.14
C LEU A 133 10.31 49.93 -40.01
N GLY A 134 10.30 51.24 -39.82
CA GLY A 134 9.58 51.91 -38.72
C GLY A 134 8.18 52.44 -39.07
N VAL A 135 7.72 52.37 -40.30
CA VAL A 135 6.48 52.97 -40.78
C VAL A 135 5.69 52.07 -41.73
N GLY A 136 4.39 52.28 -41.81
CA GLY A 136 3.49 51.57 -42.73
C GLY A 136 3.43 50.07 -42.50
N SER A 137 3.18 49.32 -43.56
CA SER A 137 2.99 47.85 -43.53
C SER A 137 4.20 47.06 -43.00
N ALA A 138 5.42 47.59 -43.16
CA ALA A 138 6.63 46.94 -42.61
C ALA A 138 6.61 46.91 -41.07
N LYS A 139 6.15 48.01 -40.44
CA LYS A 139 5.97 48.07 -38.99
C LYS A 139 4.90 47.10 -38.50
N GLU A 140 3.81 46.96 -39.23
CA GLU A 140 2.70 46.04 -38.89
C GLU A 140 3.12 44.57 -38.98
N ILE A 141 3.91 44.20 -40.02
CA ILE A 141 4.46 42.86 -40.17
C ILE A 141 5.37 42.50 -38.99
N ILE A 142 6.30 43.39 -38.64
CA ILE A 142 7.22 43.16 -37.51
C ILE A 142 6.44 43.10 -36.18
N GLY A 143 5.46 44.00 -35.99
CA GLY A 143 4.59 44.00 -34.80
C GLY A 143 3.75 42.72 -34.66
N SER A 144 3.21 42.20 -35.77
CA SER A 144 2.48 40.93 -35.76
C SER A 144 3.38 39.75 -35.41
N MET A 145 4.63 39.74 -35.88
CA MET A 145 5.62 38.70 -35.50
C MET A 145 5.95 38.76 -34.02
N ASP A 146 6.13 39.96 -33.46
CA ASP A 146 6.38 40.13 -32.02
C ASP A 146 5.16 39.68 -31.19
N PHE A 147 3.94 39.97 -31.62
CA PHE A 147 2.72 39.50 -30.98
C PHE A 147 2.58 37.99 -31.00
N ILE A 148 2.80 37.36 -32.15
CA ILE A 148 2.78 35.87 -32.27
C ILE A 148 3.83 35.26 -31.35
N LYS A 149 5.04 35.83 -31.34
CA LYS A 149 6.10 35.36 -30.43
C LYS A 149 5.67 35.41 -28.95
N GLU A 150 4.96 36.46 -28.54
CA GLU A 150 4.51 36.57 -27.16
C GLU A 150 3.39 35.58 -26.84
N ILE A 151 2.44 35.36 -27.75
CA ILE A 151 1.42 34.29 -27.60
C ILE A 151 2.05 32.93 -27.46
N ASP A 152 3.00 32.57 -28.31
CA ASP A 152 3.68 31.28 -28.28
C ASP A 152 4.51 31.14 -26.99
N ARG A 153 5.15 32.19 -26.52
CA ARG A 153 5.84 32.24 -25.23
C ARG A 153 4.89 31.89 -24.10
N LEU A 154 3.72 32.53 -24.08
CA LEU A 154 2.70 32.28 -23.05
C LEU A 154 2.17 30.86 -23.12
N ASN A 155 1.97 30.30 -24.30
CA ASN A 155 1.53 28.94 -24.50
C ASN A 155 2.56 27.93 -24.00
N ILE A 156 3.85 28.10 -24.34
CA ILE A 156 4.93 27.24 -23.85
C ILE A 156 5.00 27.29 -22.32
N ASN A 157 4.92 28.48 -21.74
CA ASN A 157 4.94 28.65 -20.29
C ASN A 157 3.73 28.01 -19.63
N ALA A 158 2.52 28.25 -20.15
CA ALA A 158 1.29 27.68 -19.62
C ALA A 158 1.27 26.14 -19.71
N SER A 159 1.75 25.56 -20.81
CA SER A 159 1.85 24.10 -20.95
C SER A 159 2.86 23.50 -19.97
N THR A 160 4.04 24.13 -19.84
CA THR A 160 5.08 23.72 -18.92
C THR A 160 4.60 23.74 -17.47
N VAL A 161 3.91 24.82 -17.06
CA VAL A 161 3.34 24.96 -15.71
C VAL A 161 2.29 23.87 -15.45
N ARG A 162 1.38 23.60 -16.41
CA ARG A 162 0.37 22.54 -16.26
C ARG A 162 1.01 21.15 -16.12
N GLU A 163 2.01 20.84 -16.94
CA GLU A 163 2.73 19.56 -16.86
C GLU A 163 3.49 19.43 -15.53
N GLN A 164 4.11 20.51 -15.06
CA GLN A 164 4.81 20.55 -13.78
C GLN A 164 3.85 20.37 -12.60
N GLU A 165 2.71 21.05 -12.60
CA GLU A 165 1.69 20.91 -11.57
C GLU A 165 1.08 19.49 -11.57
N ALA A 166 0.83 18.90 -12.73
CA ALA A 166 0.37 17.52 -12.81
C ALA A 166 1.38 16.52 -12.21
N ALA A 167 2.69 16.74 -12.44
CA ALA A 167 3.73 15.93 -11.83
C ALA A 167 3.81 16.12 -10.30
N ARG A 168 3.65 17.36 -9.81
CA ARG A 168 3.58 17.66 -8.37
C ARG A 168 2.38 17.04 -7.70
N LEU A 169 1.20 17.09 -8.33
CA LEU A 169 0.01 16.43 -7.81
C LEU A 169 0.17 14.91 -7.71
N ARG A 170 0.84 14.28 -8.69
CA ARG A 170 1.19 12.86 -8.61
C ARG A 170 2.13 12.58 -7.43
N ALA A 171 3.16 13.39 -7.26
CA ALA A 171 4.09 13.28 -6.13
C ALA A 171 3.35 13.40 -4.80
N PHE A 172 2.45 14.36 -4.67
CA PHE A 172 1.63 14.55 -3.48
C PHE A 172 0.75 13.32 -3.18
N ASN A 173 0.04 12.80 -4.19
CA ASN A 173 -0.81 11.62 -4.01
C ASN A 173 0.00 10.38 -3.59
N ILE A 174 1.19 10.19 -4.15
CA ILE A 174 2.12 9.12 -3.74
C ILE A 174 2.56 9.33 -2.28
N GLY A 175 2.88 10.56 -1.90
CA GLY A 175 3.26 10.91 -0.53
C GLY A 175 2.15 10.66 0.49
N VAL A 176 0.91 10.99 0.15
CA VAL A 176 -0.27 10.68 0.98
C VAL A 176 -0.42 9.16 1.15
N GLY A 177 -0.30 8.39 0.06
CA GLY A 177 -0.33 6.92 0.12
C GLY A 177 0.77 6.34 1.00
N ALA A 178 1.99 6.87 0.92
CA ALA A 178 3.11 6.47 1.76
C ALA A 178 2.85 6.77 3.24
N THR A 179 2.26 7.93 3.56
CA THR A 179 1.91 8.30 4.93
C THR A 179 0.81 7.39 5.49
N MET A 180 -0.21 7.06 4.68
CA MET A 180 -1.25 6.11 5.09
C MET A 180 -0.70 4.70 5.35
N ALA A 181 0.23 4.23 4.53
CA ALA A 181 0.91 2.96 4.74
C ALA A 181 1.73 2.96 6.04
N ASP A 182 2.41 4.06 6.36
CA ASP A 182 3.17 4.21 7.61
C ASP A 182 2.26 4.19 8.85
N ILE A 183 1.13 4.92 8.82
CA ILE A 183 0.12 4.90 9.89
C ILE A 183 -0.45 3.48 10.05
N SER A 184 -0.76 2.80 8.95
CA SER A 184 -1.25 1.41 8.98
C SER A 184 -0.22 0.47 9.60
N ALA A 185 1.06 0.65 9.28
CA ALA A 185 2.14 -0.12 9.89
C ALA A 185 2.25 0.09 11.39
N GLN A 186 2.13 1.34 11.85
CA GLN A 186 2.14 1.68 13.28
C GLN A 186 0.95 1.05 14.02
N ASN A 187 -0.26 1.13 13.44
CA ASN A 187 -1.46 0.52 14.00
C ASN A 187 -1.34 -1.00 14.11
N LEU A 188 -0.83 -1.67 13.07
CA LEU A 188 -0.58 -3.10 13.09
C LEU A 188 0.46 -3.49 14.15
N GLN A 189 1.50 -2.69 14.30
CA GLN A 189 2.52 -2.90 15.32
C GLN A 189 1.97 -2.69 16.73
N ALA A 190 1.16 -1.66 16.96
CA ALA A 190 0.47 -1.43 18.22
C ALA A 190 -0.46 -2.61 18.55
N THR A 191 -1.26 -3.06 17.58
CA THR A 191 -2.15 -4.24 17.73
C THR A 191 -1.34 -5.51 18.03
N ALA A 192 -0.21 -5.74 17.36
CA ALA A 192 0.67 -6.87 17.66
C ALA A 192 1.23 -6.79 19.09
N GLY A 193 1.46 -5.58 19.59
CA GLY A 193 1.92 -5.33 20.97
C GLY A 193 0.87 -5.64 22.05
N THR A 194 -0.42 -5.61 21.71
CA THR A 194 -1.51 -5.97 22.65
C THR A 194 -1.75 -7.46 22.76
N ILE A 195 -1.20 -8.26 21.84
CA ILE A 195 -1.29 -9.72 21.90
C ILE A 195 -0.20 -10.25 22.81
N TYR A 196 -0.59 -10.73 23.99
CA TYR A 196 0.31 -11.36 24.96
C TYR A 196 0.07 -12.88 24.93
N PRO A 197 0.97 -13.67 24.31
CA PRO A 197 0.83 -15.13 24.25
C PRO A 197 0.72 -15.79 25.61
N GLY A 198 1.42 -15.25 26.61
CA GLY A 198 1.37 -15.74 27.98
C GLY A 198 -0.01 -15.55 28.65
N LEU A 199 -0.71 -14.43 28.37
CA LEU A 199 -2.07 -14.22 28.86
C LEU A 199 -3.06 -15.18 28.20
N ALA A 200 -2.93 -15.43 26.88
CA ALA A 200 -3.77 -16.39 26.18
C ALA A 200 -3.62 -17.82 26.75
N ALA A 201 -2.41 -18.23 27.08
CA ALA A 201 -2.16 -19.49 27.77
C ALA A 201 -2.71 -19.47 29.21
N GLY A 202 -2.52 -18.38 29.94
CA GLY A 202 -3.01 -18.23 31.31
C GLY A 202 -4.53 -18.28 31.43
N THR A 203 -5.23 -17.58 30.56
CA THR A 203 -6.72 -17.62 30.52
C THR A 203 -7.26 -18.99 30.14
N SER A 204 -6.60 -19.70 29.23
CA SER A 204 -6.92 -21.09 28.88
C SER A 204 -6.73 -22.04 30.06
N LEU A 205 -5.66 -21.88 30.85
CA LEU A 205 -5.42 -22.69 32.05
C LEU A 205 -6.44 -22.39 33.15
N LEU A 206 -6.77 -21.12 33.39
CA LEU A 206 -7.77 -20.72 34.39
C LEU A 206 -9.18 -21.22 34.00
N GLY A 207 -9.54 -21.15 32.72
CA GLY A 207 -10.80 -21.68 32.22
C GLY A 207 -10.92 -23.18 32.45
N SER A 208 -9.87 -23.95 32.16
CA SER A 208 -9.87 -25.39 32.38
C SER A 208 -9.79 -25.78 33.86
N ALA A 209 -9.12 -24.98 34.71
CA ALA A 209 -9.12 -25.20 36.16
C ALA A 209 -10.52 -25.07 36.77
N THR A 210 -11.31 -24.10 36.31
CA THR A 210 -12.72 -23.94 36.76
C THR A 210 -13.59 -25.12 36.31
N GLU A 211 -13.37 -25.64 35.10
CA GLU A 211 -14.10 -26.78 34.55
C GLU A 211 -13.76 -28.08 35.32
N ILE A 212 -12.48 -28.30 35.66
CA ILE A 212 -12.05 -29.40 36.50
C ILE A 212 -12.66 -29.29 37.90
N ALA A 213 -12.63 -28.12 38.52
CA ALA A 213 -13.21 -27.89 39.84
C ALA A 213 -14.72 -28.16 39.86
N THR A 214 -15.45 -27.72 38.84
CA THR A 214 -16.91 -27.97 38.74
C THR A 214 -17.24 -29.43 38.49
N THR A 215 -16.42 -30.14 37.70
CA THR A 215 -16.56 -31.58 37.45
C THR A 215 -16.27 -32.36 38.71
N TRP A 216 -15.24 -31.98 39.44
CA TRP A 216 -14.89 -32.62 40.73
C TRP A 216 -15.97 -32.42 41.79
N ALA A 217 -16.49 -31.20 41.91
CA ALA A 217 -17.60 -30.87 42.81
C ALA A 217 -18.88 -31.67 42.44
N ARG A 218 -19.15 -31.87 41.16
CA ARG A 218 -20.30 -32.65 40.68
C ARG A 218 -20.10 -34.14 40.97
N ASN A 219 -18.91 -34.70 40.74
CA ASN A 219 -18.61 -36.10 41.02
C ASN A 219 -18.71 -36.40 42.52
N ARG A 220 -18.21 -35.51 43.38
CA ARG A 220 -18.28 -35.63 44.82
C ARG A 220 -19.75 -35.64 45.31
N ARG A 221 -20.60 -34.84 44.73
CA ARG A 221 -22.05 -34.80 45.03
C ARG A 221 -22.75 -36.08 44.58
N ILE A 222 -22.33 -36.68 43.48
CA ILE A 222 -22.84 -37.99 43.00
C ILE A 222 -22.41 -39.10 43.95
N GLU A 223 -21.17 -39.11 44.44
CA GLU A 223 -20.69 -40.08 45.42
C GLU A 223 -21.43 -39.97 46.74
N GLU A 224 -21.70 -38.76 47.23
CA GLU A 224 -22.52 -38.52 48.44
C GLU A 224 -23.93 -39.06 48.28
N LEU A 225 -24.56 -38.87 47.10
CA LEU A 225 -25.90 -39.37 46.80
C LEU A 225 -25.95 -40.89 46.69
N LEU A 226 -24.92 -41.50 46.10
CA LEU A 226 -24.85 -42.98 45.96
C LEU A 226 -24.42 -43.67 47.27
N GLY A 227 -23.54 -43.03 48.05
CA GLY A 227 -23.17 -43.53 49.38
C GLY A 227 -24.28 -43.50 50.42
N GLY A 228 -25.20 -42.51 50.31
CA GLY A 228 -26.39 -42.43 51.17
C GLY A 228 -27.43 -43.52 50.95
N VAL A 229 -27.46 -44.16 49.76
CA VAL A 229 -28.42 -45.24 49.43
C VAL A 229 -27.96 -46.61 49.98
N SER A 230 -26.69 -46.81 50.25
CA SER A 230 -26.16 -48.09 50.75
C SER A 230 -26.35 -48.31 52.25
N THR A 231 -26.68 -47.28 53.04
CA THR A 231 -26.86 -47.40 54.52
C THR A 231 -28.31 -47.59 54.97
N GLN A 232 -29.30 -47.69 54.05
CA GLN A 232 -30.71 -47.96 54.42
C GLN A 232 -31.19 -49.39 54.19
N ARG A 233 -30.30 -50.37 54.06
CA ARG A 233 -30.63 -51.81 54.01
C ARG A 233 -30.03 -52.56 55.19
N ILE A 234 -30.65 -52.40 56.39
CA ILE A 234 -30.64 -53.38 57.47
C ILE A 234 -31.98 -53.34 58.13
#